data_c8fe72c93c4faf7147721399f58810e4
#
_entry.id   c8fe72c93c4faf7147721399f58810e4
#
_cell.length_a   1.000
_cell.length_b   1.000
_cell.length_c   1.000
_cell.angle_alpha   90.00
_cell.angle_beta   90.00
_cell.angle_gamma   90.00
#
_symmetry.space_group_name_H-M   'P 1'
#
loop_
_entity.id
_entity.type
_entity.pdbx_description
1 polymer ?
#
loop_
_entity_poly.entity_id
_entity_poly.type
_entity_poly.pdbx_seq_one_letter_code
_entity_poly.pdbx_strand_id
1 'polypeptide(L)'
;MSEPVHKLRGEHNLNVFVSYQLKERIMKLSEKYDRTMADMVRTLIKVGIPVMEGLTEAEENLLKHSITSARKMRKIRQMKIEEKGYEENGLKAEA
;
A
#
# COMPACT_ATOMS: atom_id res chain seq x y z
N MET A 1 25.35 7.56 16.58
CA MET A 1 25.11 6.93 16.29
C MET A 1 24.98 6.35 15.67
N SER A 2 25.00 6.05 15.77
CA SER A 2 24.67 5.72 14.62
C SER A 2 24.62 4.33 14.35
N GLU A 3 23.78 3.93 13.49
CA GLU A 3 23.70 2.56 13.12
C GLU A 3 24.98 2.10 12.47
N PRO A 4 25.39 0.85 12.72
CA PRO A 4 26.51 0.28 12.02
C PRO A 4 26.30 0.35 10.51
N VAL A 5 27.36 0.66 9.78
CA VAL A 5 27.30 0.80 8.32
C VAL A 5 26.81 -0.46 7.65
N HIS A 6 27.15 -1.64 8.20
CA HIS A 6 26.74 -2.91 7.60
C HIS A 6 25.23 -3.11 7.59
N LYS A 7 24.48 -2.46 8.47
CA LYS A 7 23.00 -2.49 8.45
C LYS A 7 22.42 -1.70 7.30
N LEU A 8 23.21 -0.80 6.72
CA LEU A 8 22.77 0.02 5.59
C LEU A 8 23.09 -0.63 4.25
N ARG A 9 23.86 -1.71 4.28
CA ARG A 9 24.25 -2.43 3.08
C ARG A 9 23.30 -3.60 2.83
N GLY A 10 23.20 -3.99 1.57
CA GLY A 10 22.43 -5.13 1.17
C GLY A 10 20.95 -4.84 1.05
N GLU A 11 20.21 -5.87 0.83
CA GLU A 11 18.78 -5.78 0.60
C GLU A 11 18.02 -5.95 1.91
N HIS A 12 16.97 -5.16 2.06
CA HIS A 12 16.11 -5.22 3.22
C HIS A 12 14.69 -5.54 2.80
N ASN A 13 14.00 -6.32 3.61
CA ASN A 13 12.61 -6.68 3.34
C ASN A 13 11.69 -5.50 3.58
N LEU A 14 10.73 -5.34 2.69
CA LEU A 14 9.65 -4.38 2.83
C LEU A 14 8.34 -5.11 2.55
N ASN A 15 7.53 -5.31 3.58
CA ASN A 15 6.27 -6.02 3.46
C ASN A 15 5.11 -5.02 3.45
N VAL A 16 4.35 -5.01 2.36
CA VAL A 16 3.24 -4.08 2.20
C VAL A 16 2.04 -4.85 1.66
N PHE A 17 0.89 -4.65 2.30
CA PHE A 17 -0.36 -5.18 1.78
C PHE A 17 -0.97 -4.18 0.82
N VAL A 18 -1.33 -4.64 -0.36
CA VAL A 18 -1.95 -3.81 -1.39
C VAL A 18 -3.28 -4.40 -1.80
N SER A 19 -4.16 -3.57 -2.34
CA SER A 19 -5.44 -4.04 -2.84
C SER A 19 -5.24 -4.95 -4.05
N TYR A 20 -6.24 -5.78 -4.33
CA TYR A 20 -6.22 -6.64 -5.50
C TYR A 20 -6.08 -5.81 -6.79
N GLN A 21 -6.81 -4.71 -6.88
CA GLN A 21 -6.75 -3.83 -8.03
C GLN A 21 -5.35 -3.27 -8.25
N LEU A 22 -4.70 -2.83 -7.18
CA LEU A 22 -3.35 -2.30 -7.28
C LEU A 22 -2.36 -3.39 -7.68
N LYS A 23 -2.48 -4.55 -7.10
CA LYS A 23 -1.64 -5.70 -7.45
C LYS A 23 -1.80 -6.05 -8.93
N GLU A 24 -3.03 -6.06 -9.43
CA GLU A 24 -3.31 -6.36 -10.83
C GLU A 24 -2.68 -5.32 -11.77
N ARG A 25 -2.74 -4.04 -11.40
CA ARG A 25 -2.11 -2.98 -12.18
C ARG A 25 -0.60 -3.16 -12.24
N ILE A 26 0.01 -3.53 -11.12
CA ILE A 26 1.45 -3.80 -11.08
C ILE A 26 1.79 -5.00 -11.96
N MET A 27 0.97 -6.04 -11.92
CA MET A 27 1.16 -7.23 -12.74
C MET A 27 1.12 -6.90 -14.23
N LYS A 28 0.15 -6.10 -14.64
CA LYS A 28 0.04 -5.66 -16.04
C LYS A 28 1.26 -4.86 -16.48
N LEU A 29 1.78 -4.01 -15.61
CA LEU A 29 3.00 -3.26 -15.90
C LEU A 29 4.21 -4.18 -16.01
N SER A 30 4.31 -5.18 -15.13
CA SER A 30 5.42 -6.12 -15.19
C SER A 30 5.42 -6.91 -16.49
N GLU A 31 4.25 -7.30 -16.97
CA GLU A 31 4.11 -7.98 -18.26
C GLU A 31 4.47 -7.05 -19.41
N LYS A 32 3.99 -5.81 -19.37
CA LYS A 32 4.25 -4.82 -20.41
C LYS A 32 5.73 -4.56 -20.60
N TYR A 33 6.49 -4.49 -19.53
CA TYR A 33 7.91 -4.19 -19.57
C TYR A 33 8.80 -5.45 -19.46
N ASP A 34 8.18 -6.61 -19.47
CA ASP A 34 8.89 -7.90 -19.37
C ASP A 34 9.82 -7.94 -18.15
N ARG A 35 9.25 -7.61 -17.00
CA ARG A 35 9.96 -7.61 -15.72
C ARG A 35 9.20 -8.45 -14.71
N THR A 36 9.90 -8.87 -13.64
CA THR A 36 9.25 -9.56 -12.53
C THR A 36 8.40 -8.57 -11.73
N MET A 37 7.46 -9.08 -10.96
CA MET A 37 6.66 -8.24 -10.05
C MET A 37 7.56 -7.47 -9.09
N ALA A 38 8.56 -8.13 -8.53
CA ALA A 38 9.48 -7.50 -7.60
C ALA A 38 10.26 -6.36 -8.26
N ASP A 39 10.76 -6.59 -9.48
CA ASP A 39 11.47 -5.55 -10.21
C ASP A 39 10.56 -4.37 -10.55
N MET A 40 9.32 -4.66 -10.91
CA MET A 40 8.36 -3.60 -11.22
C MET A 40 8.04 -2.77 -9.97
N VAL A 41 7.86 -3.42 -8.83
CA VAL A 41 7.61 -2.71 -7.57
C VAL A 41 8.80 -1.82 -7.20
N ARG A 42 10.02 -2.35 -7.32
CA ARG A 42 11.23 -1.55 -7.05
C ARG A 42 11.32 -0.34 -7.98
N THR A 43 11.01 -0.55 -9.26
CA THR A 43 11.02 0.52 -10.26
C THR A 43 9.99 1.59 -9.91
N LEU A 44 8.78 1.19 -9.54
CA LEU A 44 7.72 2.12 -9.17
C LEU A 44 8.12 2.94 -7.93
N ILE A 45 8.76 2.30 -6.97
CA ILE A 45 9.26 2.99 -5.78
C ILE A 45 10.35 4.00 -6.17
N LYS A 46 11.30 3.58 -6.99
CA LYS A 46 12.41 4.44 -7.44
C LYS A 46 11.92 5.64 -8.24
N VAL A 47 10.86 5.46 -9.02
CA VAL A 47 10.26 6.56 -9.80
C VAL A 47 9.41 7.44 -8.90
N GLY A 48 8.67 6.84 -7.97
CA GLY A 48 7.73 7.56 -7.11
C GLY A 48 8.41 8.42 -6.05
N ILE A 49 9.50 7.95 -5.47
CA ILE A 49 10.18 8.67 -4.38
C ILE A 49 10.62 10.06 -4.81
N PRO A 50 11.38 10.23 -5.92
CA PRO A 50 11.78 11.56 -6.35
C PRO A 50 10.61 12.47 -6.69
N VAL A 51 9.53 11.92 -7.24
CA VAL A 51 8.33 12.69 -7.54
C VAL A 51 7.74 13.26 -6.24
N MET A 52 7.61 12.41 -5.21
CA MET A 52 7.06 12.85 -3.93
C MET A 52 7.99 13.80 -3.19
N GLU A 53 9.29 13.59 -3.29
CA GLU A 53 10.28 14.48 -2.67
C GLU A 53 10.29 15.88 -3.29
N GLY A 54 9.88 15.96 -4.57
CA GLY A 54 9.83 17.23 -5.28
C GLY A 54 8.49 17.94 -5.28
N LEU A 55 7.53 17.47 -4.48
CA LEU A 55 6.20 18.07 -4.45
C LEU A 55 6.21 19.46 -3.84
N THR A 56 5.37 20.34 -4.39
CA THR A 56 5.11 21.64 -3.78
C THR A 56 4.25 21.45 -2.52
N GLU A 57 4.17 22.50 -1.69
CA GLU A 57 3.35 22.46 -0.48
C GLU A 57 1.89 22.17 -0.79
N ALA A 58 1.36 22.77 -1.85
CA ALA A 58 -0.03 22.53 -2.27
C ALA A 58 -0.24 21.07 -2.67
N GLU A 59 0.69 20.52 -3.43
CA GLU A 59 0.65 19.13 -3.86
C GLU A 59 0.78 18.17 -2.68
N GLU A 60 1.65 18.50 -1.73
CA GLU A 60 1.80 17.73 -0.50
C GLU A 60 0.50 17.71 0.31
N ASN A 61 -0.19 18.84 0.41
CA ASN A 61 -1.45 18.92 1.13
C ASN A 61 -2.52 18.04 0.48
N LEU A 62 -2.59 18.03 -0.84
CA LEU A 62 -3.49 17.16 -1.57
C LEU A 62 -3.18 15.68 -1.31
N LEU A 63 -1.90 15.34 -1.35
CA LEU A 63 -1.46 13.97 -1.09
C LEU A 63 -1.76 13.53 0.33
N LYS A 64 -1.52 14.39 1.30
CA LYS A 64 -1.84 14.12 2.70
C LYS A 64 -3.34 13.87 2.88
N HIS A 65 -4.16 14.66 2.21
CA HIS A 65 -5.60 14.48 2.25
C HIS A 65 -5.99 13.11 1.67
N SER A 66 -5.43 12.74 0.55
CA SER A 66 -5.68 11.43 -0.07
C SER A 66 -5.27 10.28 0.83
N ILE A 67 -4.12 10.39 1.48
CA ILE A 67 -3.65 9.37 2.43
C ILE A 67 -4.60 9.26 3.62
N THR A 68 -5.03 10.39 4.15
CA THR A 68 -5.97 10.43 5.28
C THR A 68 -7.29 9.79 4.88
N SER A 69 -7.81 10.11 3.70
CA SER A 69 -9.05 9.54 3.19
C SER A 69 -8.93 8.04 3.02
N ALA A 70 -7.82 7.57 2.48
CA ALA A 70 -7.56 6.14 2.30
C ALA A 70 -7.55 5.41 3.65
N ARG A 71 -6.93 6.01 4.66
CA ARG A 71 -6.93 5.45 6.02
C ARG A 71 -8.32 5.36 6.60
N LYS A 72 -9.12 6.41 6.44
CA LYS A 72 -10.51 6.42 6.89
C LYS A 72 -11.32 5.33 6.20
N MET A 73 -11.18 5.21 4.90
CA MET A 73 -11.89 4.18 4.13
C MET A 73 -11.49 2.78 4.57
N ARG A 74 -10.22 2.57 4.87
CA ARG A 74 -9.74 1.29 5.38
C ARG A 74 -10.35 0.97 6.74
N LYS A 75 -10.39 1.95 7.64
CA LYS A 75 -11.02 1.80 8.95
C LYS A 75 -12.49 1.46 8.84
N ILE A 76 -13.21 2.21 8.02
CA ILE A 76 -14.65 1.98 7.80
C ILE A 76 -14.88 0.57 7.25
N ARG A 77 -14.05 0.17 6.29
CA ARG A 77 -14.16 -1.16 5.68
C ARG A 77 -13.93 -2.26 6.70
N GLN A 78 -12.95 -2.09 7.57
CA GLN A 78 -12.66 -3.04 8.62
C GLN A 78 -13.79 -3.14 9.62
N MET A 79 -14.36 -2.01 10.03
CA MET A 79 -15.51 -1.97 10.91
C MET A 79 -16.71 -2.69 10.30
N LYS A 80 -16.97 -2.49 9.01
CA LYS A 80 -18.05 -3.19 8.31
C LYS A 80 -17.82 -4.69 8.25
N ILE A 81 -16.60 -5.12 8.06
CA ILE A 81 -16.27 -6.55 8.06
C ILE A 81 -16.54 -7.15 9.44
N GLU A 82 -16.17 -6.47 10.50
CA GLU A 82 -16.42 -6.92 11.86
C GLU A 82 -17.91 -6.99 12.16
N GLU A 83 -18.67 -5.95 11.81
CA GLU A 83 -20.12 -5.94 11.97
C GLU A 83 -20.77 -7.06 11.19
N LYS A 84 -20.35 -7.24 9.93
CA LYS A 84 -20.92 -8.29 9.08
C LYS A 84 -20.63 -9.67 9.62
N GLY A 85 -19.42 -9.90 10.11
CA GLY A 85 -19.07 -11.17 10.74
C GLY A 85 -19.89 -11.43 11.99
N TYR A 86 -20.15 -10.38 12.76
CA TYR A 86 -20.96 -10.47 13.97
C TYR A 86 -22.42 -10.80 13.62
N GLU A 87 -22.97 -10.14 12.61
CA GLU A 87 -24.33 -10.38 12.14
C GLU A 87 -24.49 -11.79 11.58
N GLU A 88 -23.54 -12.25 10.79
CA GLU A 88 -23.56 -13.59 10.25
C GLU A 88 -23.57 -14.65 11.36
N ASN A 89 -22.78 -14.44 12.39
CA ASN A 89 -22.78 -15.33 13.55
C ASN A 89 -24.12 -15.29 14.29
N GLY A 90 -24.71 -14.12 14.40
CA GLY A 90 -26.03 -13.97 15.01
C GLY A 90 -27.11 -14.67 14.20
N LEU A 91 -27.10 -14.52 12.89
CA LEU A 91 -28.04 -15.18 12.00
C LEU A 91 -27.90 -16.70 12.06
N LYS A 92 -26.69 -17.20 12.11
CA LYS A 92 -26.45 -18.63 12.23
C LYS A 92 -26.94 -19.18 13.56
N ALA A 93 -26.83 -18.39 14.61
CA ALA A 93 -27.34 -18.78 15.93
C ALA A 93 -28.87 -18.83 15.96
N GLU A 94 -29.51 -17.94 15.19
CA GLU A 94 -30.97 -17.93 15.08
C GLU A 94 -31.52 -19.04 14.17
N ALA A 95 -30.71 -19.44 13.21
CA ALA A 95 -31.09 -20.49 12.28
C ALA A 95 -30.98 -21.85 12.91
#